data_885bce94632ab99da382ef4a1420806e
#
_entry.id   885bce94632ab99da382ef4a1420806e
#
_cell.length_a   1.000
_cell.length_b   1.000
_cell.length_c   1.000
_cell.angle_alpha   90.00
_cell.angle_beta   90.00
_cell.angle_gamma   90.00
#
_symmetry.space_group_name_H-M   'P 1'
#
loop_
_entity.id
_entity.type
_entity.pdbx_description
1 polymer ?
#
loop_
_entity_poly.entity_id
_entity_poly.type
_entity_poly.pdbx_seq_one_letter_code
_entity_poly.pdbx_strand_id
1 'polypeptide(L)'
;NLTYYKTNTKNQFFSISAPWETGLRNRYVNAGNVQNQGFEIGLGWHNQFTDHFSWSTNFNFAYNENEIKELVDELPDGLTLADYGGAKVILKEGGHYGDLYVRQIKRDDNGKPVVSENGAPQLGGDGIQDLKYVGDMNAKVNMGWTNTFHYKDFTLSFLIDAKVGGKVMSMTEATLDGWGVSERSGAARDNGSVVFEGVTFDPQKFYSVVGATNFNSQYANELYVYDATNVRLRELSFGYTFRNLFGIGKNLNASLIARNLFFFYKDAPMDPDVSAGTGNGWQGVDMFALPSSRSVGLNLKLNF
;
A
#
# COMPACT_ATOMS: atom_id res chain seq x y z
N ASN A 1 11.71 16.04 -19.68
CA ASN A 1 12.67 15.84 -18.61
C ASN A 1 12.87 14.34 -18.42
N LEU A 2 14.15 13.89 -18.32
CA LEU A 2 14.52 12.50 -18.04
C LEU A 2 15.67 12.54 -17.02
N THR A 3 15.49 11.82 -15.92
CA THR A 3 16.49 11.74 -14.85
C THR A 3 16.74 10.27 -14.55
N TYR A 4 18.01 9.86 -14.48
CA TYR A 4 18.45 8.60 -13.87
C TYR A 4 19.22 8.92 -12.60
N TYR A 5 18.99 8.14 -11.56
CA TYR A 5 19.72 8.27 -10.31
C TYR A 5 20.12 6.90 -9.76
N LYS A 6 21.24 6.90 -9.03
CA LYS A 6 21.72 5.77 -8.26
C LYS A 6 22.37 6.31 -6.99
N THR A 7 21.83 5.92 -5.84
CA THR A 7 22.28 6.37 -4.52
C THR A 7 22.59 5.18 -3.64
N ASN A 8 23.71 5.22 -2.93
CA ASN A 8 24.07 4.24 -1.91
C ASN A 8 24.13 4.96 -0.56
N THR A 9 23.31 4.51 0.38
CA THR A 9 23.32 5.00 1.75
C THR A 9 24.03 3.97 2.63
N LYS A 10 25.21 4.33 3.10
CA LYS A 10 26.05 3.46 3.93
C LYS A 10 25.96 3.81 5.41
N ASN A 11 26.36 2.85 6.26
CA ASN A 11 26.43 3.06 7.72
C ASN A 11 25.11 3.51 8.36
N GLN A 12 23.99 2.92 7.93
CA GLN A 12 22.70 3.22 8.54
C GLN A 12 22.66 2.69 9.98
N PHE A 13 22.04 3.45 10.87
CA PHE A 13 21.83 3.05 12.25
C PHE A 13 20.58 2.18 12.36
N PHE A 14 20.75 0.97 12.90
CA PHE A 14 19.64 0.10 13.26
C PHE A 14 19.68 -0.24 14.74
N SER A 15 18.51 -0.37 15.33
CA SER A 15 18.34 -0.88 16.69
C SER A 15 18.16 -2.39 16.62
N ILE A 16 19.06 -3.14 17.25
CA ILE A 16 18.97 -4.60 17.34
C ILE A 16 18.83 -5.00 18.82
N SER A 17 18.27 -6.19 19.06
CA SER A 17 18.20 -6.73 20.40
C SER A 17 19.59 -6.94 20.97
N ALA A 18 19.81 -6.51 22.20
CA ALA A 18 21.07 -6.76 22.91
C ALA A 18 21.01 -8.13 23.60
N PRO A 19 22.17 -8.82 23.75
CA PRO A 19 22.24 -10.03 24.57
C PRO A 19 21.76 -9.76 26.00
N TRP A 20 21.01 -10.69 26.59
CA TRP A 20 20.41 -10.56 27.92
C TRP A 20 21.45 -10.25 29.01
N GLU A 21 22.68 -10.76 28.84
CA GLU A 21 23.79 -10.60 29.76
C GLU A 21 24.25 -9.15 29.88
N THR A 22 23.94 -8.31 28.90
CA THR A 22 24.32 -6.88 28.91
C THR A 22 23.40 -6.02 29.78
N GLY A 23 22.25 -6.54 30.18
CA GLY A 23 21.20 -5.77 30.86
C GLY A 23 20.50 -4.71 30.00
N LEU A 24 20.83 -4.63 28.72
CA LEU A 24 20.22 -3.71 27.75
C LEU A 24 19.13 -4.45 26.95
N ARG A 25 18.08 -3.77 26.56
CA ARG A 25 17.08 -4.34 25.65
C ARG A 25 17.54 -4.26 24.19
N ASN A 26 18.09 -3.14 23.82
CA ASN A 26 18.51 -2.85 22.45
C ASN A 26 19.89 -2.19 22.44
N ARG A 27 20.61 -2.40 21.36
CA ARG A 27 21.83 -1.67 21.02
C ARG A 27 21.71 -1.11 19.60
N TYR A 28 22.37 -0.02 19.32
CA TYR A 28 22.45 0.53 17.96
C TYR A 28 23.71 0.03 17.28
N VAL A 29 23.56 -0.40 16.04
CA VAL A 29 24.67 -0.82 15.19
C VAL A 29 24.67 -0.02 13.90
N ASN A 30 25.86 0.29 13.39
CA ASN A 30 26.03 0.80 12.05
C ASN A 30 25.96 -0.38 11.11
N ALA A 31 24.84 -0.55 10.45
CA ALA A 31 24.59 -1.71 9.64
C ALA A 31 24.12 -1.31 8.25
N GLY A 32 24.79 -1.89 7.27
CA GLY A 32 24.25 -2.01 5.95
C GLY A 32 24.60 -0.90 4.97
N ASN A 33 24.46 -1.29 3.73
CA ASN A 33 24.49 -0.47 2.55
C ASN A 33 23.19 -0.69 1.78
N VAL A 34 22.39 0.36 1.66
CA VAL A 34 21.12 0.35 0.92
C VAL A 34 21.28 1.14 -0.36
N GLN A 35 21.05 0.51 -1.49
CA GLN A 35 21.08 1.14 -2.81
C GLN A 35 19.66 1.45 -3.26
N ASN A 36 19.46 2.68 -3.73
CA ASN A 36 18.28 3.08 -4.48
C ASN A 36 18.72 3.47 -5.89
N GLN A 37 18.05 2.93 -6.90
CA GLN A 37 18.28 3.30 -8.28
C GLN A 37 16.94 3.43 -9.01
N GLY A 38 16.89 4.36 -9.96
CA GLY A 38 15.66 4.55 -10.68
C GLY A 38 15.77 5.58 -11.77
N PHE A 39 14.66 5.82 -12.42
CA PHE A 39 14.54 6.86 -13.42
C PHE A 39 13.19 7.56 -13.32
N GLU A 40 13.21 8.83 -13.70
CA GLU A 40 12.03 9.70 -13.71
C GLU A 40 11.86 10.31 -15.09
N ILE A 41 10.64 10.32 -15.57
CA ILE A 41 10.25 10.92 -16.86
C ILE A 41 9.16 11.94 -16.61
N GLY A 42 9.37 13.17 -17.09
CA GLY A 42 8.35 14.21 -17.12
C GLY A 42 8.11 14.64 -18.56
N LEU A 43 6.90 14.44 -19.06
CA LEU A 43 6.47 14.85 -20.38
C LEU A 43 5.36 15.88 -20.23
N GLY A 44 5.58 17.07 -20.81
CA GLY A 44 4.59 18.13 -20.85
C GLY A 44 4.34 18.55 -22.28
N TRP A 45 3.08 18.75 -22.62
CA TRP A 45 2.69 19.26 -23.92
C TRP A 45 1.54 20.24 -23.76
N HIS A 46 1.58 21.31 -24.53
CA HIS A 46 0.53 22.32 -24.59
C HIS A 46 0.34 22.75 -26.05
N ASN A 47 -0.90 22.82 -26.48
CA ASN A 47 -1.23 23.37 -27.78
C ASN A 47 -2.56 24.15 -27.74
N GLN A 48 -2.58 25.24 -28.48
CA GLN A 48 -3.79 26.00 -28.76
C GLN A 48 -4.23 25.68 -30.19
N PHE A 49 -5.32 24.91 -30.31
CA PHE A 49 -5.82 24.43 -31.61
C PHE A 49 -6.63 25.48 -32.34
N THR A 50 -7.35 26.31 -31.56
CA THR A 50 -8.15 27.43 -32.08
C THR A 50 -8.10 28.58 -31.09
N ASP A 51 -8.63 29.74 -31.46
CA ASP A 51 -8.75 30.90 -30.54
C ASP A 51 -9.57 30.58 -29.27
N HIS A 52 -10.33 29.50 -29.33
CA HIS A 52 -11.26 29.10 -28.26
C HIS A 52 -10.92 27.78 -27.59
N PHE A 53 -10.00 26.99 -28.13
CA PHE A 53 -9.69 25.66 -27.58
C PHE A 53 -8.19 25.43 -27.42
N SER A 54 -7.78 25.16 -26.20
CA SER A 54 -6.43 24.69 -25.89
C SER A 54 -6.46 23.45 -25.00
N TRP A 55 -5.43 22.64 -25.12
CA TRP A 55 -5.18 21.47 -24.31
C TRP A 55 -3.75 21.45 -23.78
N SER A 56 -3.64 21.21 -22.47
CA SER A 56 -2.37 20.95 -21.79
C SER A 56 -2.41 19.55 -21.19
N THR A 57 -1.34 18.81 -21.37
CA THR A 57 -1.19 17.50 -20.73
C THR A 57 0.19 17.39 -20.11
N ASN A 58 0.26 16.81 -18.92
CA ASN A 58 1.50 16.51 -18.21
C ASN A 58 1.45 15.07 -17.72
N PHE A 59 2.46 14.30 -18.08
CA PHE A 59 2.64 12.94 -17.63
C PHE A 59 3.95 12.83 -16.85
N ASN A 60 3.87 12.32 -15.62
CA ASN A 60 5.00 12.04 -14.76
C ASN A 60 5.05 10.53 -14.52
N PHE A 61 6.24 9.98 -14.64
CA PHE A 61 6.55 8.58 -14.37
C PHE A 61 7.79 8.52 -13.50
N ALA A 62 7.74 7.71 -12.44
CA ALA A 62 8.88 7.42 -11.59
C ALA A 62 8.97 5.92 -11.35
N TYR A 63 10.13 5.34 -11.62
CA TYR A 63 10.51 3.98 -11.25
C TYR A 63 11.62 4.06 -10.20
N ASN A 64 11.47 3.35 -9.10
CA ASN A 64 12.50 3.19 -8.09
C ASN A 64 12.63 1.72 -7.69
N GLU A 65 13.87 1.25 -7.62
CA GLU A 65 14.24 -0.03 -7.06
C GLU A 65 15.20 0.19 -5.90
N ASN A 66 14.83 -0.38 -4.77
CA ASN A 66 15.62 -0.40 -3.55
C ASN A 66 16.25 -1.79 -3.40
N GLU A 67 17.49 -1.87 -2.97
CA GLU A 67 18.17 -3.14 -2.70
C GLU A 67 19.11 -2.99 -1.51
N ILE A 68 19.06 -3.95 -0.60
CA ILE A 68 19.97 -4.05 0.54
C ILE A 68 21.23 -4.79 0.05
N LYS A 69 22.32 -4.05 -0.09
CA LYS A 69 23.59 -4.59 -0.61
C LYS A 69 24.43 -5.30 0.44
N GLU A 70 24.33 -4.83 1.68
CA GLU A 70 25.12 -5.35 2.78
C GLU A 70 24.34 -5.17 4.09
N LEU A 71 24.35 -6.15 4.95
CA LEU A 71 23.95 -6.08 6.35
C LEU A 71 25.14 -6.49 7.22
N VAL A 72 25.01 -6.32 8.55
CA VAL A 72 26.06 -6.79 9.48
C VAL A 72 26.01 -8.31 9.60
N ASP A 73 27.20 -8.94 9.67
CA ASP A 73 27.37 -10.39 9.80
C ASP A 73 26.69 -10.98 11.05
N GLU A 74 26.41 -10.15 12.05
CA GLU A 74 25.74 -10.53 13.30
C GLU A 74 24.23 -10.86 13.10
N LEU A 75 23.67 -10.60 11.93
CA LEU A 75 22.25 -10.80 11.59
C LEU A 75 22.06 -11.73 10.39
N PRO A 76 22.46 -13.00 10.48
CA PRO A 76 22.42 -13.92 9.34
C PRO A 76 20.98 -14.18 8.84
N ASP A 77 19.99 -14.11 9.72
CA ASP A 77 18.56 -14.25 9.39
C ASP A 77 17.89 -12.95 8.94
N GLY A 78 18.65 -11.85 8.95
CA GLY A 78 18.14 -10.51 8.65
C GLY A 78 17.70 -9.71 9.87
N LEU A 79 17.30 -8.46 9.64
CA LEU A 79 16.83 -7.54 10.67
C LEU A 79 15.33 -7.33 10.58
N THR A 80 14.59 -7.67 11.63
CA THR A 80 13.17 -7.36 11.72
C THR A 80 12.96 -5.87 12.02
N LEU A 81 12.35 -5.13 11.08
CA LEU A 81 11.95 -3.73 11.25
C LEU A 81 10.62 -3.58 11.97
N ALA A 82 9.69 -4.48 11.68
CA ALA A 82 8.36 -4.46 12.27
C ALA A 82 7.82 -5.89 12.39
N ASP A 83 7.02 -6.14 13.43
CA ASP A 83 6.36 -7.42 13.71
C ASP A 83 4.88 -7.15 13.99
N TYR A 84 3.99 -7.84 13.28
CA TYR A 84 2.54 -7.67 13.32
C TYR A 84 1.82 -8.96 13.78
N GLY A 85 2.41 -9.71 14.68
CA GLY A 85 1.80 -10.92 15.21
C GLY A 85 1.84 -12.12 14.25
N GLY A 86 2.93 -12.25 13.47
CA GLY A 86 3.14 -13.34 12.51
C GLY A 86 3.41 -12.86 11.09
N ALA A 87 3.22 -11.58 10.80
CA ALA A 87 3.80 -10.93 9.63
C ALA A 87 4.95 -10.03 10.08
N LYS A 88 6.04 -10.02 9.34
CA LYS A 88 7.25 -9.27 9.66
C LYS A 88 7.79 -8.56 8.42
N VAL A 89 8.23 -7.32 8.62
CA VAL A 89 9.07 -6.65 7.62
C VAL A 89 10.52 -6.95 8.00
N ILE A 90 11.22 -7.67 7.12
CA ILE A 90 12.56 -8.18 7.39
C ILE A 90 13.53 -7.67 6.33
N LEU A 91 14.59 -7.00 6.77
CA LEU A 91 15.73 -6.64 5.93
C LEU A 91 16.66 -7.85 5.78
N LYS A 92 16.93 -8.24 4.55
CA LYS A 92 17.93 -9.27 4.21
C LYS A 92 18.83 -8.77 3.10
N GLU A 93 20.07 -9.23 3.06
CA GLU A 93 20.96 -8.99 1.92
C GLU A 93 20.34 -9.49 0.62
N GLY A 94 20.43 -8.68 -0.43
CA GLY A 94 19.81 -8.95 -1.72
C GLY A 94 18.29 -8.70 -1.76
N GLY A 95 17.66 -8.42 -0.62
CA GLY A 95 16.23 -8.08 -0.51
C GLY A 95 15.97 -6.56 -0.59
N HIS A 96 14.71 -6.18 -0.34
CA HIS A 96 14.24 -4.80 -0.39
C HIS A 96 13.93 -4.26 1.01
N TYR A 97 13.90 -2.95 1.16
CA TYR A 97 13.63 -2.30 2.45
C TYR A 97 12.19 -2.47 2.97
N GLY A 98 11.31 -3.05 2.18
CA GLY A 98 9.91 -3.31 2.55
C GLY A 98 9.50 -4.77 2.41
N ASP A 99 10.45 -5.70 2.39
CA ASP A 99 10.16 -7.11 2.18
C ASP A 99 9.29 -7.67 3.31
N LEU A 100 8.08 -8.09 2.93
CA LEU A 100 7.07 -8.64 3.83
C LEU A 100 7.12 -10.16 3.84
N TYR A 101 7.24 -10.70 5.04
CA TYR A 101 7.21 -12.13 5.33
C TYR A 101 6.01 -12.43 6.21
N VAL A 102 5.24 -13.46 5.88
CA VAL A 102 3.97 -13.76 6.55
C VAL A 102 3.89 -15.21 7.00
N ARG A 103 3.18 -15.42 8.10
CA ARG A 103 2.80 -16.74 8.54
C ARG A 103 1.75 -17.32 7.61
N GLN A 104 1.93 -18.57 7.24
CA GLN A 104 1.05 -19.28 6.32
C GLN A 104 0.33 -20.44 7.01
N ILE A 105 -0.73 -20.94 6.40
CA ILE A 105 -1.31 -22.23 6.73
C ILE A 105 -0.32 -23.32 6.29
N LYS A 106 -0.06 -24.28 7.15
CA LYS A 106 0.80 -25.43 6.83
C LYS A 106 0.15 -26.28 5.74
N ARG A 107 0.94 -26.68 4.76
CA ARG A 107 0.52 -27.57 3.67
C ARG A 107 1.29 -28.86 3.69
N ASP A 108 0.64 -29.93 3.27
CA ASP A 108 1.27 -31.25 3.07
C ASP A 108 2.11 -31.29 1.77
N ASP A 109 2.73 -32.43 1.48
CA ASP A 109 3.56 -32.65 0.29
C ASP A 109 2.78 -32.51 -1.03
N ASN A 110 1.45 -32.58 -0.98
CA ASN A 110 0.55 -32.38 -2.13
C ASN A 110 0.06 -30.93 -2.24
N GLY A 111 0.53 -30.04 -1.37
CA GLY A 111 0.14 -28.64 -1.31
C GLY A 111 -1.23 -28.38 -0.68
N LYS A 112 -1.84 -29.36 -0.02
CA LYS A 112 -3.13 -29.18 0.65
C LYS A 112 -2.95 -28.71 2.09
N PRO A 113 -3.87 -27.86 2.61
CA PRO A 113 -3.87 -27.45 4.01
C PRO A 113 -3.90 -28.64 4.97
N VAL A 114 -2.98 -28.63 5.94
CA VAL A 114 -2.96 -29.63 7.00
C VAL A 114 -4.05 -29.32 8.00
N VAL A 115 -4.86 -30.34 8.32
CA VAL A 115 -5.93 -30.23 9.30
C VAL A 115 -5.41 -30.73 10.66
N SER A 116 -5.60 -29.92 11.70
CA SER A 116 -5.26 -30.28 13.07
C SER A 116 -6.29 -31.27 13.69
N GLU A 117 -5.97 -31.90 14.80
CA GLU A 117 -6.85 -32.88 15.47
C GLU A 117 -8.24 -32.30 15.80
N ASN A 118 -8.35 -31.02 16.07
CA ASN A 118 -9.60 -30.33 16.33
C ASN A 118 -10.39 -29.95 15.07
N GLY A 119 -9.87 -30.25 13.87
CA GLY A 119 -10.50 -29.95 12.58
C GLY A 119 -10.30 -28.49 12.08
N ALA A 120 -9.39 -27.73 12.69
CA ALA A 120 -8.99 -26.41 12.22
C ALA A 120 -7.76 -26.51 11.28
N PRO A 121 -7.47 -25.49 10.46
CA PRO A 121 -6.22 -25.43 9.71
C PRO A 121 -5.03 -25.33 10.68
N GLN A 122 -3.93 -26.00 10.36
CA GLN A 122 -2.70 -25.89 11.12
C GLN A 122 -1.86 -24.72 10.55
N LEU A 123 -1.37 -23.85 11.44
CA LEU A 123 -0.44 -22.78 11.06
C LEU A 123 0.99 -23.31 10.89
N GLY A 124 1.75 -22.70 9.99
CA GLY A 124 3.19 -22.87 9.91
C GLY A 124 3.91 -22.33 11.13
N GLY A 125 5.24 -22.49 11.17
CA GLY A 125 6.07 -21.88 12.20
C GLY A 125 6.01 -20.35 12.19
N ASP A 126 6.55 -19.71 13.23
CA ASP A 126 6.65 -18.26 13.38
C ASP A 126 8.11 -17.78 13.42
N GLY A 127 9.06 -18.71 13.29
CA GLY A 127 10.47 -18.40 13.06
C GLY A 127 10.68 -17.69 11.72
N ILE A 128 11.70 -16.84 11.64
CA ILE A 128 11.99 -16.08 10.39
C ILE A 128 12.15 -17.01 9.17
N GLN A 129 12.71 -18.18 9.38
CA GLN A 129 12.91 -19.22 8.36
C GLN A 129 11.60 -19.91 7.92
N ASP A 130 10.56 -19.87 8.76
CA ASP A 130 9.28 -20.52 8.49
C ASP A 130 8.28 -19.58 7.79
N LEU A 131 8.58 -18.28 7.81
CA LEU A 131 7.72 -17.28 7.20
C LEU A 131 7.87 -17.27 5.68
N LYS A 132 6.76 -17.10 4.98
CA LYS A 132 6.72 -17.00 3.53
C LYS A 132 6.96 -15.56 3.10
N TYR A 133 7.92 -15.34 2.21
CA TYR A 133 8.08 -14.08 1.50
C TYR A 133 6.90 -13.85 0.55
N VAL A 134 6.27 -12.69 0.63
CA VAL A 134 5.08 -12.33 -0.19
C VAL A 134 5.30 -11.11 -1.07
N GLY A 135 6.40 -10.41 -0.93
CA GLY A 135 6.78 -9.27 -1.77
C GLY A 135 7.18 -8.04 -0.97
N ASP A 136 7.58 -6.99 -1.68
CA ASP A 136 7.92 -5.69 -1.13
C ASP A 136 6.64 -4.86 -0.92
N MET A 137 6.52 -4.15 0.19
CA MET A 137 5.39 -3.24 0.47
C MET A 137 5.47 -1.94 -0.34
N ASN A 138 6.63 -1.61 -0.91
CA ASN A 138 6.82 -0.40 -1.69
C ASN A 138 6.43 -0.61 -3.16
N ALA A 139 5.64 0.32 -3.70
CA ALA A 139 5.37 0.34 -5.13
C ALA A 139 6.64 0.70 -5.91
N LYS A 140 6.96 -0.05 -6.96
CA LYS A 140 8.12 0.23 -7.83
C LYS A 140 7.87 1.37 -8.81
N VAL A 141 6.61 1.55 -9.22
CA VAL A 141 6.23 2.56 -10.21
C VAL A 141 5.17 3.49 -9.65
N ASN A 142 5.39 4.79 -9.82
CA ASN A 142 4.39 5.83 -9.57
C ASN A 142 4.19 6.65 -10.84
N MET A 143 2.93 6.90 -11.20
CA MET A 143 2.55 7.65 -12.39
C MET A 143 1.49 8.69 -12.06
N GLY A 144 1.57 9.83 -12.73
CA GLY A 144 0.54 10.86 -12.65
C GLY A 144 0.29 11.44 -14.04
N TRP A 145 -0.97 11.51 -14.45
CA TRP A 145 -1.36 12.06 -15.73
C TRP A 145 -2.41 13.15 -15.54
N THR A 146 -1.97 14.40 -15.71
CA THR A 146 -2.82 15.58 -15.61
C THR A 146 -3.20 16.06 -17.01
N ASN A 147 -4.48 16.34 -17.21
CA ASN A 147 -5.01 16.94 -18.41
C ASN A 147 -5.83 18.17 -18.07
N THR A 148 -5.66 19.23 -18.84
CA THR A 148 -6.43 20.45 -18.71
C THR A 148 -6.89 20.92 -20.10
N PHE A 149 -8.18 21.06 -20.26
CA PHE A 149 -8.84 21.54 -21.47
C PHE A 149 -9.46 22.89 -21.18
N HIS A 150 -9.18 23.85 -22.04
CA HIS A 150 -9.86 25.15 -22.04
C HIS A 150 -10.69 25.26 -23.30
N TYR A 151 -11.95 25.54 -23.14
CA TYR A 151 -12.85 25.83 -24.23
C TYR A 151 -13.64 27.11 -23.94
N LYS A 152 -13.31 28.22 -24.64
CA LYS A 152 -13.81 29.56 -24.33
C LYS A 152 -13.56 29.91 -22.86
N ASP A 153 -14.62 30.05 -22.08
CA ASP A 153 -14.58 30.38 -20.65
C ASP A 153 -14.67 29.15 -19.74
N PHE A 154 -14.80 27.95 -20.33
CA PHE A 154 -14.82 26.69 -19.59
C PHE A 154 -13.42 26.10 -19.42
N THR A 155 -13.20 25.53 -18.27
CA THR A 155 -11.99 24.76 -17.95
C THR A 155 -12.38 23.40 -17.39
N LEU A 156 -11.89 22.33 -17.99
CA LEU A 156 -11.97 20.97 -17.46
C LEU A 156 -10.56 20.48 -17.15
N SER A 157 -10.32 20.02 -15.93
CA SER A 157 -9.05 19.41 -15.56
C SER A 157 -9.28 18.11 -14.81
N PHE A 158 -8.42 17.10 -15.07
CA PHE A 158 -8.41 15.90 -14.28
C PHE A 158 -6.99 15.36 -14.08
N LEU A 159 -6.80 14.68 -12.95
CA LEU A 159 -5.60 13.95 -12.59
C LEU A 159 -5.94 12.49 -12.39
N ILE A 160 -5.33 11.62 -13.19
CA ILE A 160 -5.29 10.18 -12.97
C ILE A 160 -3.94 9.86 -12.35
N ASP A 161 -3.95 9.16 -11.23
CA ASP A 161 -2.74 8.65 -10.63
C ASP A 161 -2.75 7.12 -10.57
N ALA A 162 -1.57 6.53 -10.68
CA ALA A 162 -1.40 5.08 -10.64
C ALA A 162 -0.14 4.72 -9.87
N LYS A 163 -0.25 3.66 -9.08
CA LYS A 163 0.88 2.96 -8.45
C LYS A 163 0.89 1.53 -8.94
N VAL A 164 2.07 1.01 -9.29
CA VAL A 164 2.20 -0.37 -9.76
C VAL A 164 3.20 -1.12 -8.90
N GLY A 165 2.78 -2.30 -8.45
CA GLY A 165 3.51 -3.13 -7.51
C GLY A 165 3.30 -2.70 -6.06
N GLY A 166 4.03 -3.34 -5.17
CA GLY A 166 3.87 -3.22 -3.75
C GLY A 166 2.84 -4.19 -3.18
N LYS A 167 2.94 -4.43 -1.87
CA LYS A 167 1.98 -5.24 -1.11
C LYS A 167 1.35 -4.41 -0.01
N VAL A 168 0.10 -4.71 0.30
CA VAL A 168 -0.63 -4.12 1.40
C VAL A 168 -1.29 -5.23 2.22
N MET A 169 -1.22 -5.11 3.54
CA MET A 169 -1.78 -6.09 4.46
C MET A 169 -2.91 -5.48 5.30
N SER A 170 -4.04 -6.17 5.40
CA SER A 170 -5.18 -5.75 6.22
C SER A 170 -5.26 -6.51 7.54
N MET A 171 -4.84 -5.88 8.62
CA MET A 171 -5.12 -6.37 9.97
C MET A 171 -6.58 -6.14 10.37
N THR A 172 -7.24 -5.17 9.76
CA THR A 172 -8.68 -4.90 9.95
C THR A 172 -9.50 -6.11 9.53
N GLU A 173 -9.30 -6.62 8.30
CA GLU A 173 -10.01 -7.81 7.84
C GLU A 173 -9.68 -9.06 8.65
N ALA A 174 -8.39 -9.25 8.99
CA ALA A 174 -7.97 -10.35 9.85
C ALA A 174 -8.72 -10.35 11.18
N THR A 175 -8.88 -9.16 11.77
CA THR A 175 -9.61 -9.01 13.04
C THR A 175 -11.11 -9.22 12.88
N LEU A 176 -11.72 -8.67 11.83
CA LEU A 176 -13.14 -8.90 11.54
C LEU A 176 -13.46 -10.38 11.34
N ASP A 177 -12.57 -11.11 10.66
CA ASP A 177 -12.68 -12.55 10.48
C ASP A 177 -12.52 -13.32 11.78
N GLY A 178 -11.49 -13.00 12.57
CA GLY A 178 -11.25 -13.67 13.85
C GLY A 178 -12.40 -13.51 14.85
N TRP A 179 -13.08 -12.38 14.81
CA TRP A 179 -14.30 -12.13 15.60
C TRP A 179 -15.58 -12.62 14.91
N GLY A 180 -15.49 -13.11 13.67
CA GLY A 180 -16.62 -13.64 12.92
C GLY A 180 -17.65 -12.60 12.50
N VAL A 181 -17.25 -11.34 12.37
CA VAL A 181 -18.14 -10.18 12.04
C VAL A 181 -17.93 -9.66 10.61
N SER A 182 -17.04 -10.28 9.83
CA SER A 182 -16.88 -9.95 8.42
C SER A 182 -18.01 -10.56 7.58
N GLU A 183 -18.28 -9.98 6.40
CA GLU A 183 -19.27 -10.51 5.46
C GLU A 183 -18.95 -11.96 5.06
N ARG A 184 -17.67 -12.26 4.75
CA ARG A 184 -17.25 -13.60 4.35
C ARG A 184 -17.36 -14.63 5.49
N SER A 185 -17.07 -14.25 6.71
CA SER A 185 -17.24 -15.15 7.86
C SER A 185 -18.72 -15.38 8.17
N GLY A 186 -19.57 -14.37 7.97
CA GLY A 186 -21.03 -14.47 8.04
C GLY A 186 -21.57 -15.45 6.99
N ALA A 187 -21.25 -15.24 5.73
CA ALA A 187 -21.66 -16.10 4.62
C ALA A 187 -21.19 -17.55 4.81
N ALA A 188 -19.98 -17.76 5.32
CA ALA A 188 -19.47 -19.09 5.61
C ALA A 188 -20.29 -19.81 6.70
N ARG A 189 -20.70 -19.09 7.77
CA ARG A 189 -21.59 -19.66 8.80
C ARG A 189 -22.96 -20.04 8.23
N ASP A 190 -23.52 -19.20 7.38
CA ASP A 190 -24.82 -19.45 6.73
C ASP A 190 -24.73 -20.67 5.79
N ASN A 191 -23.61 -20.84 5.09
CA ASN A 191 -23.34 -22.01 4.24
C ASN A 191 -22.92 -23.26 5.02
N GLY A 192 -22.59 -23.15 6.31
CA GLY A 192 -22.17 -24.24 7.18
C GLY A 192 -20.76 -24.78 6.91
N SER A 193 -19.99 -24.20 5.98
CA SER A 193 -18.64 -24.65 5.65
C SER A 193 -17.79 -23.58 4.96
N VAL A 194 -16.46 -23.75 5.06
CA VAL A 194 -15.44 -23.02 4.28
C VAL A 194 -14.65 -24.02 3.46
N VAL A 195 -14.55 -23.80 2.16
CA VAL A 195 -13.64 -24.57 1.30
C VAL A 195 -12.41 -23.73 1.03
N PHE A 196 -11.26 -24.19 1.50
CA PHE A 196 -9.97 -23.52 1.29
C PHE A 196 -8.99 -24.53 0.65
N GLU A 197 -8.48 -24.20 -0.53
CA GLU A 197 -7.55 -25.05 -1.32
C GLU A 197 -8.00 -26.53 -1.41
N GLY A 198 -9.30 -26.75 -1.61
CA GLY A 198 -9.88 -28.08 -1.77
C GLY A 198 -10.13 -28.86 -0.48
N VAL A 199 -9.89 -28.25 0.67
CA VAL A 199 -10.20 -28.81 1.99
C VAL A 199 -11.40 -28.07 2.58
N THR A 200 -12.36 -28.83 3.14
CA THR A 200 -13.55 -28.27 3.78
C THR A 200 -13.35 -28.16 5.29
N PHE A 201 -13.62 -26.98 5.84
CA PHE A 201 -13.50 -26.69 7.26
C PHE A 201 -14.83 -26.22 7.84
N ASP A 202 -14.99 -26.42 9.14
CA ASP A 202 -16.00 -25.73 9.94
C ASP A 202 -15.67 -24.22 9.97
N PRO A 203 -16.62 -23.30 9.72
CA PRO A 203 -16.36 -21.87 9.67
C PRO A 203 -15.76 -21.28 10.93
N GLN A 204 -16.27 -21.70 12.10
CA GLN A 204 -15.77 -21.18 13.39
C GLN A 204 -14.32 -21.63 13.63
N LYS A 205 -14.03 -22.89 13.37
CA LYS A 205 -12.67 -23.44 13.53
C LYS A 205 -11.69 -22.83 12.56
N PHE A 206 -12.12 -22.58 11.31
CA PHE A 206 -11.29 -21.94 10.29
C PHE A 206 -10.94 -20.51 10.70
N TYR A 207 -11.94 -19.66 10.93
CA TYR A 207 -11.72 -18.24 11.20
C TYR A 207 -11.09 -17.97 12.57
N SER A 208 -11.25 -18.86 13.56
CA SER A 208 -10.57 -18.73 14.85
C SER A 208 -9.04 -18.91 14.76
N VAL A 209 -8.55 -19.55 13.70
CA VAL A 209 -7.12 -19.79 13.48
C VAL A 209 -6.54 -18.84 12.42
N VAL A 210 -7.28 -18.61 11.33
CA VAL A 210 -6.77 -17.74 10.25
C VAL A 210 -6.94 -16.27 10.55
N GLY A 211 -7.92 -15.90 11.37
CA GLY A 211 -8.20 -14.51 11.75
C GLY A 211 -7.47 -14.08 13.03
N ALA A 212 -7.32 -12.77 13.20
CA ALA A 212 -6.72 -12.17 14.39
C ALA A 212 -7.78 -11.93 15.47
N THR A 213 -7.56 -12.40 16.71
CA THR A 213 -8.44 -12.12 17.85
C THR A 213 -7.96 -10.93 18.68
N ASN A 214 -6.69 -10.56 18.57
CA ASN A 214 -6.07 -9.39 19.17
C ASN A 214 -4.81 -9.01 18.39
N PHE A 215 -4.24 -7.85 18.69
CA PHE A 215 -3.07 -7.30 18.00
C PHE A 215 -1.83 -8.23 18.01
N ASN A 216 -1.66 -9.02 19.06
CA ASN A 216 -0.51 -9.93 19.22
C ASN A 216 -0.88 -11.37 18.88
N SER A 217 -2.10 -11.66 18.39
CA SER A 217 -2.48 -13.01 18.01
C SER A 217 -1.69 -13.48 16.80
N GLN A 218 -1.31 -14.73 16.82
CA GLN A 218 -0.69 -15.38 15.67
C GLN A 218 -1.80 -15.96 14.78
N TYR A 219 -1.79 -15.61 13.52
CA TYR A 219 -2.82 -15.96 12.53
C TYR A 219 -2.21 -16.15 11.14
N ALA A 220 -3.00 -16.62 10.19
CA ALA A 220 -2.54 -16.84 8.81
C ALA A 220 -2.53 -15.51 8.02
N ASN A 221 -1.50 -14.70 8.23
CA ASN A 221 -1.37 -13.38 7.57
C ASN A 221 -1.39 -13.46 6.04
N GLU A 222 -1.01 -14.61 5.44
CA GLU A 222 -1.02 -14.79 4.00
C GLU A 222 -2.38 -14.52 3.34
N LEU A 223 -3.48 -14.69 4.08
CA LEU A 223 -4.85 -14.49 3.57
C LEU A 223 -5.26 -13.01 3.52
N TYR A 224 -4.47 -12.12 4.07
CA TYR A 224 -4.79 -10.72 4.25
C TYR A 224 -3.79 -9.79 3.55
N VAL A 225 -2.96 -10.36 2.66
CA VAL A 225 -2.01 -9.61 1.84
C VAL A 225 -2.54 -9.49 0.42
N TYR A 226 -2.60 -8.27 -0.08
CA TYR A 226 -3.13 -7.91 -1.39
C TYR A 226 -2.06 -7.20 -2.23
N ASP A 227 -2.26 -7.16 -3.53
CA ASP A 227 -1.48 -6.31 -4.41
C ASP A 227 -1.88 -4.84 -4.19
N ALA A 228 -0.90 -3.95 -4.02
CA ALA A 228 -1.13 -2.54 -3.80
C ALA A 228 -1.31 -1.75 -5.10
N THR A 229 -1.20 -2.42 -6.25
CA THR A 229 -1.43 -1.79 -7.56
C THR A 229 -2.80 -1.16 -7.62
N ASN A 230 -2.83 0.12 -8.00
CA ASN A 230 -4.07 0.84 -8.16
C ASN A 230 -3.97 1.95 -9.20
N VAL A 231 -5.10 2.27 -9.80
CA VAL A 231 -5.30 3.40 -10.72
C VAL A 231 -6.56 4.13 -10.31
N ARG A 232 -6.47 5.45 -10.08
CA ARG A 232 -7.62 6.23 -9.60
C ARG A 232 -7.76 7.60 -10.26
N LEU A 233 -8.98 8.10 -10.28
CA LEU A 233 -9.26 9.49 -10.56
C LEU A 233 -9.04 10.30 -9.28
N ARG A 234 -7.85 10.91 -9.20
CA ARG A 234 -7.39 11.64 -8.01
C ARG A 234 -8.09 12.98 -7.88
N GLU A 235 -8.23 13.70 -8.97
CA GLU A 235 -8.89 15.01 -8.99
C GLU A 235 -9.66 15.19 -10.31
N LEU A 236 -10.81 15.83 -10.22
CA LEU A 236 -11.60 16.33 -11.33
C LEU A 236 -12.04 17.74 -10.98
N SER A 237 -11.80 18.67 -11.90
CA SER A 237 -12.21 20.07 -11.75
C SER A 237 -12.93 20.54 -13.00
N PHE A 238 -14.05 21.22 -12.81
CA PHE A 238 -14.78 21.87 -13.88
C PHE A 238 -15.08 23.32 -13.47
N GLY A 239 -14.60 24.27 -14.27
CA GLY A 239 -14.67 25.68 -13.96
C GLY A 239 -15.23 26.51 -15.10
N TYR A 240 -15.78 27.68 -14.75
CA TYR A 240 -16.22 28.71 -15.67
C TYR A 240 -15.67 30.08 -15.25
N THR A 241 -15.21 30.86 -16.22
CA THR A 241 -14.69 32.21 -16.01
C THR A 241 -15.71 33.25 -16.44
N PHE A 242 -16.32 33.93 -15.49
CA PHE A 242 -17.17 35.08 -15.73
C PHE A 242 -16.27 36.30 -16.01
N ARG A 243 -16.23 36.74 -17.27
CA ARG A 243 -15.44 37.91 -17.68
C ARG A 243 -16.18 39.19 -17.39
N ASN A 244 -15.44 40.25 -17.08
CA ASN A 244 -15.95 41.59 -16.84
C ASN A 244 -17.14 41.60 -15.85
N LEU A 245 -16.96 40.93 -14.71
CA LEU A 245 -17.98 40.77 -13.68
C LEU A 245 -18.55 42.16 -13.27
N PHE A 246 -19.86 42.30 -13.37
CA PHE A 246 -20.59 43.55 -13.10
C PHE A 246 -20.10 44.79 -13.88
N GLY A 247 -19.43 44.66 -15.02
CA GLY A 247 -18.93 45.77 -15.83
C GLY A 247 -17.72 46.51 -15.25
N ILE A 248 -17.06 45.96 -14.22
CA ILE A 248 -15.93 46.62 -13.52
C ILE A 248 -14.55 46.09 -13.95
N GLY A 249 -14.47 45.35 -15.07
CA GLY A 249 -13.21 44.86 -15.62
C GLY A 249 -12.59 43.69 -14.84
N LYS A 250 -13.25 43.15 -13.82
CA LYS A 250 -12.76 42.04 -13.01
C LYS A 250 -13.31 40.72 -13.52
N ASN A 251 -12.54 39.64 -13.35
CA ASN A 251 -12.95 38.30 -13.76
C ASN A 251 -13.11 37.40 -12.54
N LEU A 252 -14.23 36.67 -12.49
CA LEU A 252 -14.47 35.62 -11.47
C LEU A 252 -14.35 34.24 -12.13
N ASN A 253 -13.42 33.41 -11.67
CA ASN A 253 -13.41 32.01 -11.98
C ASN A 253 -14.10 31.23 -10.85
N ALA A 254 -15.14 30.50 -11.20
CA ALA A 254 -15.84 29.59 -10.29
C ALA A 254 -15.61 28.15 -10.77
N SER A 255 -15.07 27.29 -9.91
CA SER A 255 -14.79 25.89 -10.26
C SER A 255 -15.25 24.93 -9.18
N LEU A 256 -15.91 23.86 -9.61
CA LEU A 256 -16.22 22.70 -8.80
C LEU A 256 -15.03 21.75 -8.86
N ILE A 257 -14.52 21.34 -7.70
CA ILE A 257 -13.39 20.43 -7.57
C ILE A 257 -13.85 19.21 -6.78
N ALA A 258 -13.56 18.03 -7.31
CA ALA A 258 -13.82 16.77 -6.65
C ALA A 258 -12.54 15.94 -6.56
N ARG A 259 -12.30 15.30 -5.41
CA ARG A 259 -11.08 14.51 -5.17
C ARG A 259 -11.41 13.10 -4.70
N ASN A 260 -10.50 12.15 -5.04
CA ASN A 260 -10.60 10.74 -4.68
C ASN A 260 -11.94 10.12 -5.09
N LEU A 261 -12.42 10.39 -6.31
CA LEU A 261 -13.77 10.03 -6.74
C LEU A 261 -13.96 8.51 -6.80
N PHE A 262 -13.05 7.81 -7.47
CA PHE A 262 -13.11 6.35 -7.60
C PHE A 262 -11.78 5.78 -8.10
N PHE A 263 -11.63 4.47 -7.92
CA PHE A 263 -10.58 3.68 -8.51
C PHE A 263 -11.04 3.09 -9.84
N PHE A 264 -10.24 3.24 -10.89
CA PHE A 264 -10.41 2.49 -12.13
C PHE A 264 -10.00 1.03 -11.94
N TYR A 265 -8.96 0.82 -11.10
CA TYR A 265 -8.46 -0.49 -10.73
C TYR A 265 -7.89 -0.48 -9.31
N LYS A 266 -8.16 -1.51 -8.53
CA LYS A 266 -7.49 -1.90 -7.29
C LYS A 266 -7.78 -3.36 -6.99
N ASP A 267 -6.83 -4.07 -6.38
CA ASP A 267 -6.99 -5.45 -5.90
C ASP A 267 -7.43 -5.47 -4.43
N ALA A 268 -6.81 -4.65 -3.60
CA ALA A 268 -7.10 -4.58 -2.17
C ALA A 268 -8.56 -4.13 -1.90
N PRO A 269 -9.26 -4.71 -0.91
CA PRO A 269 -10.63 -4.32 -0.54
C PRO A 269 -10.70 -2.88 0.03
N MET A 270 -9.63 -2.41 0.67
CA MET A 270 -9.47 -1.05 1.19
C MET A 270 -8.72 -0.14 0.20
N ASP A 271 -8.46 1.11 0.58
CA ASP A 271 -7.55 2.00 -0.14
C ASP A 271 -6.10 1.52 0.05
N PRO A 272 -5.37 1.17 -1.04
CA PRO A 272 -3.98 0.69 -0.90
C PRO A 272 -2.97 1.73 -0.40
N ASP A 273 -3.33 3.00 -0.33
CA ASP A 273 -2.48 4.07 0.24
C ASP A 273 -2.56 4.16 1.78
N VAL A 274 -3.01 3.10 2.44
CA VAL A 274 -3.09 3.07 3.90
C VAL A 274 -1.71 3.02 4.57
N SER A 275 -1.65 3.54 5.77
CA SER A 275 -0.49 3.44 6.65
C SER A 275 -0.97 3.41 8.10
N ALA A 276 -0.53 2.44 8.86
CA ALA A 276 -0.83 2.33 10.29
C ALA A 276 0.03 3.26 11.16
N GLY A 277 1.09 3.86 10.59
CA GLY A 277 1.99 4.77 11.30
C GLY A 277 2.97 5.46 10.38
N THR A 278 3.80 6.34 10.95
CA THR A 278 4.80 7.12 10.22
C THR A 278 6.14 6.41 10.04
N GLY A 279 6.37 5.30 10.73
CA GLY A 279 7.58 4.49 10.58
C GLY A 279 7.58 3.69 9.28
N ASN A 280 8.75 3.46 8.71
CA ASN A 280 8.90 2.76 7.43
C ASN A 280 8.29 1.35 7.42
N GLY A 281 8.29 0.66 8.57
CA GLY A 281 7.66 -0.66 8.68
C GLY A 281 6.12 -0.62 8.76
N TRP A 282 5.48 0.55 8.92
CA TRP A 282 4.04 0.68 9.09
C TRP A 282 3.30 1.14 7.83
N GLN A 283 4.01 1.41 6.75
CA GLN A 283 3.42 1.74 5.46
C GLN A 283 2.84 0.48 4.81
N GLY A 284 1.69 0.61 4.14
CA GLY A 284 1.03 -0.54 3.51
C GLY A 284 0.36 -1.49 4.51
N VAL A 285 0.18 -1.08 5.78
CA VAL A 285 -0.58 -1.84 6.78
C VAL A 285 -1.88 -1.11 7.10
N ASP A 286 -2.99 -1.77 6.84
CA ASP A 286 -4.32 -1.32 7.27
C ASP A 286 -4.61 -1.88 8.67
N MET A 287 -4.83 -0.98 9.64
CA MET A 287 -5.14 -1.32 11.01
C MET A 287 -6.20 -0.36 11.54
N PHE A 288 -7.48 -0.64 11.23
CA PHE A 288 -8.63 0.20 11.62
C PHE A 288 -8.48 1.68 11.21
N ALA A 289 -7.76 1.91 10.09
CA ALA A 289 -7.60 3.24 9.55
C ALA A 289 -8.94 3.79 9.07
N LEU A 290 -9.12 5.12 9.19
CA LEU A 290 -10.28 5.75 8.59
C LEU A 290 -10.22 5.56 7.06
N PRO A 291 -11.33 5.20 6.42
CA PRO A 291 -11.37 5.06 4.97
C PRO A 291 -11.05 6.41 4.30
N SER A 292 -10.40 6.36 3.14
CA SER A 292 -10.15 7.56 2.36
C SER A 292 -11.46 8.26 2.00
N SER A 293 -11.49 9.59 2.18
CA SER A 293 -12.68 10.39 1.92
C SER A 293 -12.72 10.91 0.50
N ARG A 294 -13.90 10.93 -0.10
CA ARG A 294 -14.21 11.76 -1.27
C ARG A 294 -14.48 13.16 -0.81
N SER A 295 -13.94 14.15 -1.51
CA SER A 295 -14.23 15.55 -1.22
C SER A 295 -14.75 16.26 -2.46
N VAL A 296 -15.72 17.14 -2.24
CA VAL A 296 -16.26 18.05 -3.27
C VAL A 296 -16.23 19.44 -2.69
N GLY A 297 -15.70 20.39 -3.46
CA GLY A 297 -15.55 21.77 -3.04
C GLY A 297 -15.81 22.74 -4.17
N LEU A 298 -16.19 23.96 -3.81
CA LEU A 298 -16.30 25.09 -4.71
C LEU A 298 -15.10 26.01 -4.50
N ASN A 299 -14.41 26.33 -5.59
CA ASN A 299 -13.31 27.31 -5.60
C ASN A 299 -13.74 28.56 -6.35
N LEU A 300 -13.61 29.71 -5.71
CA LEU A 300 -13.90 31.01 -6.29
C LEU A 300 -12.61 31.85 -6.32
N LYS A 301 -12.14 32.24 -7.51
CA LYS A 301 -10.97 33.09 -7.70
C LYS A 301 -11.35 34.37 -8.38
N LEU A 302 -11.23 35.48 -7.69
CA LEU A 302 -11.45 36.82 -8.23
C LEU A 302 -10.11 37.43 -8.62
N ASN A 303 -9.99 37.83 -9.90
CA ASN A 303 -8.83 38.56 -10.44
C ASN A 303 -9.20 40.04 -10.55
N PHE A 304 -8.39 40.86 -9.89
CA PHE A 304 -8.57 42.33 -9.85
C PHE A 304 -7.79 43.03 -10.91
#